data_b580db51e258e3f5e72354e2ef941cf8
#
_entry.id   b580db51e258e3f5e72354e2ef941cf8
#
_cell.length_a   1.000
_cell.length_b   1.000
_cell.length_c   1.000
_cell.angle_alpha   90.00
_cell.angle_beta   90.00
_cell.angle_gamma   90.00
#
_symmetry.space_group_name_H-M   'P 1'
#
loop_
_entity.id
_entity.type
_entity.pdbx_description
1 polymer ?
#
loop_
_entity_poly.entity_id
_entity_poly.type
_entity_poly.pdbx_seq_one_letter_code
_entity_poly.pdbx_strand_id
1 'polypeptide(L)'
;MPLLRQRRSNLAAEVQKSTSPSVRFADHKFLLGMWKARKSWRGKVIKEHLRWQHRASVKVVNEPILAFKPGSPERAALQQALNDLKGKTEEIPCVVGGEKVWTADVRYQVSPFKHLHRVAKYCYADKDLLNKAIVSALGARKEWDLRPIQDRAEVFFKAADILSGPRRAEILAKTMVGQAKTVIQAEIDAAAELADFFRFNAKYALELEEEQPISAPPSTNSLVYRGLEGFVAAISPFNFTAIGGNLAGAPALMGNVVLWKPSDSALLSSYAVYQILLEAGLPPSVIQFVPAEGTTFGDTVTGSEHLAGINFTGSVPTFKRLWKQVSENLDRYRTFPRLAGECGGKNFHFVHASADVPSVVSGTVRSAFEYGGQKCSACSRLYVPDSLWPRVKAGLLEEHQKIKVGDPAEDFGTFFSAVIDSKAFVRIKTWLKHAESSPNLTILAGGGCDDAVGYFIQPCIVETKDPKDPIMEEEIFGPVLSVYVYPEKQYKDILHLIDSTSPYGLTGAVFAQDKAVIDEATKLLRNAAGNFYINDKSTGAVVAQQPFGGSRASGTNDKPGSAHYILRWTSPQAVKETHEPLGDWKYPYMQ
;
A
#
# COMPACT_ATOMS: atom_id res chain seq x y z
N MET A 1 -40.04 -12.38 -21.58
CA MET A 1 -39.91 -11.35 -22.63
C MET A 1 -41.10 -11.38 -23.60
N PRO A 2 -42.30 -11.03 -23.19
CA PRO A 2 -43.35 -10.60 -24.15
C PRO A 2 -43.97 -9.25 -23.82
N LEU A 3 -43.60 -8.51 -22.78
CA LEU A 3 -44.27 -7.25 -22.37
C LEU A 3 -43.69 -5.95 -22.94
N LEU A 4 -42.62 -6.03 -23.71
CA LEU A 4 -41.96 -4.84 -24.31
C LEU A 4 -42.34 -4.56 -25.77
N ARG A 5 -43.14 -5.40 -26.44
CA ARG A 5 -43.60 -5.15 -27.81
C ARG A 5 -44.96 -4.43 -27.90
N GLN A 6 -45.73 -4.40 -26.83
CA GLN A 6 -47.09 -3.80 -26.86
C GLN A 6 -47.14 -2.30 -26.52
N ARG A 7 -46.03 -1.70 -26.02
CA ARG A 7 -45.96 -0.26 -25.75
C ARG A 7 -45.45 0.59 -26.91
N ARG A 8 -44.96 -0.01 -28.01
CA ARG A 8 -44.50 0.72 -29.19
C ARG A 8 -45.58 1.00 -30.25
N SER A 9 -46.70 0.32 -30.21
CA SER A 9 -47.82 0.50 -31.13
C SER A 9 -48.80 1.58 -30.70
N ASN A 10 -48.84 1.98 -29.43
CA ASN A 10 -49.81 2.94 -28.93
C ASN A 10 -49.30 4.41 -28.95
N LEU A 11 -48.00 4.65 -29.10
CA LEU A 11 -47.45 6.01 -29.23
C LEU A 11 -47.46 6.58 -30.65
N ALA A 12 -47.69 5.74 -31.66
CA ALA A 12 -47.78 6.19 -33.07
C ALA A 12 -49.18 6.62 -33.47
N ALA A 13 -50.21 6.30 -32.68
CA ALA A 13 -51.61 6.59 -32.98
C ALA A 13 -52.12 7.90 -32.35
N GLU A 14 -51.43 8.47 -31.34
CA GLU A 14 -51.85 9.73 -30.69
C GLU A 14 -51.29 11.01 -31.32
N VAL A 15 -50.31 10.92 -32.23
CA VAL A 15 -49.72 12.11 -32.90
C VAL A 15 -50.47 12.52 -34.19
N GLN A 16 -51.52 11.77 -34.61
CA GLN A 16 -52.23 12.04 -35.85
C GLN A 16 -53.60 12.74 -35.69
N LYS A 17 -53.99 13.20 -34.50
CA LYS A 17 -55.28 13.87 -34.30
C LYS A 17 -55.19 15.22 -33.61
N SER A 18 -54.38 16.15 -34.11
CA SER A 18 -54.59 17.58 -33.84
C SER A 18 -53.83 18.44 -34.86
N THR A 19 -54.42 18.63 -36.02
CA THR A 19 -54.06 19.78 -36.89
C THR A 19 -55.32 20.37 -37.43
N SER A 20 -55.70 21.55 -36.94
CA SER A 20 -56.54 22.49 -37.66
C SER A 20 -55.66 23.51 -38.39
N PRO A 21 -56.07 24.02 -39.57
CA PRO A 21 -55.19 24.70 -40.51
C PRO A 21 -55.29 26.19 -40.37
N SER A 22 -54.27 26.88 -39.92
CA SER A 22 -53.97 28.27 -40.32
C SER A 22 -52.67 28.79 -39.68
N VAL A 23 -51.53 28.58 -40.33
CA VAL A 23 -50.40 29.54 -40.33
C VAL A 23 -49.61 29.31 -41.60
N ARG A 24 -49.57 30.40 -42.46
CA ARG A 24 -48.85 30.44 -43.72
C ARG A 24 -47.32 30.60 -43.49
N PHE A 25 -46.60 29.86 -44.27
CA PHE A 25 -45.22 30.04 -44.77
C PHE A 25 -44.38 31.18 -44.18
N ALA A 26 -43.39 30.85 -43.42
CA ALA A 26 -42.10 31.53 -43.42
C ALA A 26 -40.97 30.50 -43.01
N ASP A 27 -39.98 30.45 -43.90
CA ASP A 27 -38.63 29.85 -43.69
C ASP A 27 -38.45 28.34 -43.61
N HIS A 28 -38.58 27.71 -44.77
CA HIS A 28 -38.04 26.37 -45.04
C HIS A 28 -36.51 26.27 -44.84
N LYS A 29 -35.78 27.41 -44.89
CA LYS A 29 -34.31 27.46 -44.65
C LYS A 29 -33.94 27.40 -43.17
N PHE A 30 -34.76 27.96 -42.28
CA PHE A 30 -34.53 27.95 -40.84
C PHE A 30 -34.74 26.55 -40.23
N LEU A 31 -35.77 25.84 -40.68
CA LEU A 31 -36.06 24.45 -40.25
C LEU A 31 -35.03 23.44 -40.78
N LEU A 32 -34.50 23.64 -41.99
CA LEU A 32 -33.43 22.82 -42.55
C LEU A 32 -32.08 23.07 -41.83
N GLY A 33 -31.81 24.29 -41.37
CA GLY A 33 -30.65 24.62 -40.56
C GLY A 33 -30.69 23.95 -39.20
N MET A 34 -31.82 24.02 -38.51
CA MET A 34 -32.03 23.33 -37.22
C MET A 34 -32.02 21.81 -37.35
N TRP A 35 -32.51 21.24 -38.45
CA TRP A 35 -32.48 19.80 -38.67
C TRP A 35 -31.06 19.28 -38.99
N LYS A 36 -30.26 20.05 -39.73
CA LYS A 36 -28.83 19.76 -39.97
C LYS A 36 -28.00 19.92 -38.70
N ALA A 37 -28.26 20.91 -37.87
CA ALA A 37 -27.61 21.10 -36.57
C ALA A 37 -27.98 19.96 -35.59
N ARG A 38 -29.28 19.58 -35.53
CA ARG A 38 -29.71 18.41 -34.72
C ARG A 38 -29.10 17.08 -35.19
N LYS A 39 -28.93 16.86 -36.52
CA LYS A 39 -28.26 15.65 -37.03
C LYS A 39 -26.75 15.66 -36.72
N SER A 40 -26.09 16.80 -36.85
CA SER A 40 -24.67 16.96 -36.52
C SER A 40 -24.43 16.78 -35.02
N TRP A 41 -25.31 17.34 -34.20
CA TRP A 41 -25.20 17.23 -32.74
C TRP A 41 -25.53 15.82 -32.26
N ARG A 42 -26.59 15.16 -32.74
CA ARG A 42 -26.87 13.75 -32.47
C ARG A 42 -25.72 12.84 -32.96
N GLY A 43 -25.08 13.15 -34.07
CA GLY A 43 -23.94 12.40 -34.59
C GLY A 43 -22.69 12.55 -33.72
N LYS A 44 -22.43 13.72 -33.10
CA LYS A 44 -21.32 13.93 -32.15
C LYS A 44 -21.61 13.26 -30.82
N VAL A 45 -22.78 13.47 -30.23
CA VAL A 45 -23.16 12.85 -28.94
C VAL A 45 -23.23 11.32 -29.05
N ILE A 46 -23.75 10.79 -30.17
CA ILE A 46 -23.75 9.33 -30.40
C ILE A 46 -22.32 8.80 -30.64
N LYS A 47 -21.45 9.57 -31.34
CA LYS A 47 -20.04 9.17 -31.50
C LYS A 47 -19.25 9.26 -30.20
N GLU A 48 -19.50 10.25 -29.36
CA GLU A 48 -18.91 10.31 -28.02
C GLU A 48 -19.48 9.22 -27.12
N HIS A 49 -20.79 9.01 -27.07
CA HIS A 49 -21.42 7.93 -26.32
C HIS A 49 -20.97 6.53 -26.80
N LEU A 50 -20.78 6.33 -28.11
CA LEU A 50 -20.23 5.09 -28.67
C LEU A 50 -18.71 4.97 -28.43
N ARG A 51 -17.98 6.08 -28.30
CA ARG A 51 -16.56 6.09 -27.90
C ARG A 51 -16.39 5.66 -26.45
N TRP A 52 -17.37 5.93 -25.59
CA TRP A 52 -17.41 5.49 -24.18
C TRP A 52 -17.85 4.03 -24.02
N GLN A 53 -18.64 3.48 -24.95
CA GLN A 53 -19.16 2.11 -24.86
C GLN A 53 -18.17 1.02 -25.33
N HIS A 54 -17.00 1.35 -25.86
CA HIS A 54 -16.05 0.39 -26.43
C HIS A 54 -14.61 0.51 -25.93
N ARG A 55 -14.38 1.06 -24.72
CA ARG A 55 -13.12 0.78 -24.06
C ARG A 55 -13.24 -0.59 -23.36
N ALA A 56 -12.61 -1.61 -23.95
CA ALA A 56 -12.41 -2.87 -23.26
C ALA A 56 -11.75 -2.56 -21.91
N SER A 57 -12.37 -3.00 -20.80
CA SER A 57 -11.78 -2.87 -19.47
C SER A 57 -10.36 -3.43 -19.51
N VAL A 58 -9.38 -2.64 -19.08
CA VAL A 58 -7.98 -3.09 -19.04
C VAL A 58 -7.91 -4.30 -18.13
N LYS A 59 -7.65 -5.47 -18.72
CA LYS A 59 -7.54 -6.71 -17.95
C LYS A 59 -6.16 -6.75 -17.28
N VAL A 60 -6.15 -6.66 -15.97
CA VAL A 60 -4.94 -6.81 -15.14
C VAL A 60 -5.07 -8.10 -14.33
N VAL A 61 -4.00 -8.84 -14.24
CA VAL A 61 -3.85 -10.02 -13.37
C VAL A 61 -2.62 -9.83 -12.48
N ASN A 62 -2.62 -10.47 -11.31
CA ASN A 62 -1.48 -10.40 -10.41
C ASN A 62 -0.23 -10.99 -11.07
N GLU A 63 0.92 -10.38 -10.78
CA GLU A 63 2.23 -10.82 -11.24
C GLU A 63 2.55 -12.21 -10.68
N PRO A 64 2.97 -13.15 -11.50
CA PRO A 64 3.37 -14.47 -11.04
C PRO A 64 4.59 -14.40 -10.12
N ILE A 65 4.53 -15.13 -9.01
CA ILE A 65 5.67 -15.33 -8.10
C ILE A 65 6.54 -16.45 -8.67
N LEU A 66 7.79 -16.15 -8.99
CA LEU A 66 8.73 -17.11 -9.54
C LEU A 66 9.29 -18.02 -8.44
N ALA A 67 9.62 -19.25 -8.81
CA ALA A 67 9.96 -20.28 -7.83
C ALA A 67 11.47 -20.39 -7.51
N PHE A 68 12.33 -19.83 -8.33
CA PHE A 68 13.81 -19.86 -8.20
C PHE A 68 14.37 -21.26 -7.93
N LYS A 69 13.81 -22.28 -8.59
CA LYS A 69 14.26 -23.67 -8.45
C LYS A 69 15.73 -23.83 -8.89
N PRO A 70 16.47 -24.78 -8.33
CA PRO A 70 17.80 -25.12 -8.83
C PRO A 70 17.79 -25.36 -10.33
N GLY A 71 18.70 -24.68 -11.07
CA GLY A 71 18.81 -24.78 -12.52
C GLY A 71 17.86 -23.89 -13.32
N SER A 72 16.97 -23.13 -12.69
CA SER A 72 16.08 -22.22 -13.40
C SER A 72 16.80 -20.94 -13.85
N PRO A 73 16.38 -20.33 -14.98
CA PRO A 73 17.01 -19.12 -15.52
C PRO A 73 16.85 -17.90 -14.58
N GLU A 74 15.72 -17.77 -13.90
CA GLU A 74 15.48 -16.69 -12.92
C GLU A 74 16.44 -16.80 -11.72
N ARG A 75 16.75 -18.04 -11.27
CA ARG A 75 17.73 -18.26 -10.20
C ARG A 75 19.14 -17.87 -10.66
N ALA A 76 19.54 -18.26 -11.88
CA ALA A 76 20.84 -17.90 -12.44
C ALA A 76 20.99 -16.37 -12.58
N ALA A 77 19.96 -15.69 -13.08
CA ALA A 77 19.94 -14.23 -13.20
C ALA A 77 20.05 -13.53 -11.83
N LEU A 78 19.35 -14.03 -10.80
CA LEU A 78 19.45 -13.49 -9.45
C LEU A 78 20.84 -13.71 -8.84
N GLN A 79 21.43 -14.90 -9.02
CA GLN A 79 22.80 -15.17 -8.55
C GLN A 79 23.82 -14.24 -9.21
N GLN A 80 23.67 -13.98 -10.52
CA GLN A 80 24.53 -13.01 -11.22
C GLN A 80 24.36 -11.61 -10.65
N ALA A 81 23.12 -11.13 -10.43
CA ALA A 81 22.85 -9.82 -9.86
C ALA A 81 23.41 -9.66 -8.42
N LEU A 82 23.33 -10.72 -7.60
CA LEU A 82 23.95 -10.73 -6.27
C LEU A 82 25.47 -10.65 -6.34
N ASN A 83 26.10 -11.39 -7.28
CA ASN A 83 27.54 -11.32 -7.51
C ASN A 83 27.98 -9.93 -7.96
N ASP A 84 27.17 -9.27 -8.81
CA ASP A 84 27.43 -7.92 -9.29
C ASP A 84 27.39 -6.86 -8.20
N LEU A 85 26.65 -7.10 -7.12
CA LEU A 85 26.58 -6.23 -5.93
C LEU A 85 27.68 -6.54 -4.90
N LYS A 86 28.32 -7.70 -4.97
CA LYS A 86 29.30 -8.16 -3.97
C LYS A 86 30.46 -7.17 -3.83
N GLY A 87 30.63 -6.60 -2.64
CA GLY A 87 31.69 -5.63 -2.35
C GLY A 87 31.53 -4.26 -2.99
N LYS A 88 30.44 -4.00 -3.69
CA LYS A 88 30.16 -2.67 -4.29
C LYS A 88 29.38 -1.79 -3.34
N THR A 89 29.64 -0.47 -3.45
CA THR A 89 28.88 0.58 -2.80
C THR A 89 28.26 1.47 -3.88
N GLU A 90 26.94 1.52 -3.98
CA GLU A 90 26.24 2.37 -4.94
C GLU A 90 26.16 3.82 -4.44
N GLU A 91 26.39 4.80 -5.31
CA GLU A 91 26.24 6.23 -4.98
C GLU A 91 24.81 6.69 -5.24
N ILE A 92 24.13 7.13 -4.18
CA ILE A 92 22.72 7.54 -4.21
C ILE A 92 22.62 9.01 -3.78
N PRO A 93 22.54 9.95 -4.74
CA PRO A 93 22.35 11.38 -4.46
C PRO A 93 20.89 11.67 -4.09
N CYS A 94 20.64 12.85 -3.51
CA CYS A 94 19.34 13.47 -3.63
C CYS A 94 19.07 13.80 -5.10
N VAL A 95 17.81 13.67 -5.54
CA VAL A 95 17.41 14.07 -6.90
C VAL A 95 16.30 15.10 -6.81
N VAL A 96 16.60 16.32 -7.26
CA VAL A 96 15.71 17.47 -7.20
C VAL A 96 15.58 18.08 -8.59
N GLY A 97 14.36 18.09 -9.14
CA GLY A 97 14.11 18.55 -10.49
C GLY A 97 14.80 17.73 -11.58
N GLY A 98 15.18 16.49 -11.28
CA GLY A 98 15.99 15.63 -12.15
C GLY A 98 17.50 15.80 -12.00
N GLU A 99 17.94 16.79 -11.24
CA GLU A 99 19.37 17.02 -10.97
C GLU A 99 19.83 16.20 -9.76
N LYS A 100 20.99 15.56 -9.90
CA LYS A 100 21.65 14.81 -8.82
C LYS A 100 22.43 15.78 -7.94
N VAL A 101 22.04 15.87 -6.66
CA VAL A 101 22.62 16.82 -5.70
C VAL A 101 23.25 16.06 -4.55
N TRP A 102 24.50 16.41 -4.22
CA TRP A 102 25.21 15.93 -3.05
C TRP A 102 25.33 17.06 -2.01
N THR A 103 25.00 16.75 -0.77
CA THR A 103 25.24 17.63 0.38
C THR A 103 26.47 17.17 1.17
N ALA A 104 26.88 17.96 2.15
CA ALA A 104 27.99 17.59 3.02
C ALA A 104 27.65 16.46 4.04
N ASP A 105 26.35 16.23 4.32
CA ASP A 105 25.91 15.18 5.26
C ASP A 105 25.85 13.82 4.57
N VAL A 106 27.03 13.22 4.38
CA VAL A 106 27.19 11.92 3.73
C VAL A 106 27.00 10.77 4.72
N ARG A 107 26.23 9.77 4.33
CA ARG A 107 25.85 8.59 5.11
C ARG A 107 26.07 7.31 4.31
N TYR A 108 25.96 6.16 4.99
CA TYR A 108 26.08 4.83 4.39
C TYR A 108 24.95 3.92 4.84
N GLN A 109 24.32 3.24 3.90
CA GLN A 109 23.51 2.06 4.18
C GLN A 109 24.44 0.86 4.23
N VAL A 110 24.29 0.03 5.27
CA VAL A 110 25.04 -1.23 5.42
C VAL A 110 24.13 -2.42 5.22
N SER A 111 24.69 -3.55 4.80
CA SER A 111 23.94 -4.81 4.75
C SER A 111 23.66 -5.32 6.17
N PRO A 112 22.40 -5.64 6.54
CA PRO A 112 22.06 -6.04 7.90
C PRO A 112 22.74 -7.35 8.34
N PHE A 113 22.98 -8.28 7.42
CA PHE A 113 23.64 -9.56 7.71
C PHE A 113 25.17 -9.54 7.56
N LYS A 114 25.70 -8.40 7.11
CA LYS A 114 27.15 -8.17 6.96
C LYS A 114 27.44 -6.68 7.11
N HIS A 115 27.34 -6.15 8.34
CA HIS A 115 27.35 -4.70 8.59
C HIS A 115 28.66 -3.98 8.24
N LEU A 116 29.75 -4.70 7.94
CA LEU A 116 30.95 -4.13 7.34
C LEU A 116 30.79 -3.86 5.83
N HIS A 117 29.77 -4.42 5.17
CA HIS A 117 29.49 -4.16 3.75
C HIS A 117 28.61 -2.91 3.62
N ARG A 118 29.20 -1.81 3.19
CA ARG A 118 28.49 -0.58 2.81
C ARG A 118 27.88 -0.79 1.43
N VAL A 119 26.57 -0.95 1.37
CA VAL A 119 25.86 -1.22 0.11
C VAL A 119 25.48 0.04 -0.66
N ALA A 120 25.29 1.16 0.05
CA ALA A 120 25.06 2.46 -0.57
C ALA A 120 25.76 3.59 0.22
N LYS A 121 26.24 4.59 -0.54
CA LYS A 121 26.66 5.90 -0.05
C LYS A 121 25.62 6.91 -0.49
N TYR A 122 25.09 7.68 0.43
CA TYR A 122 24.03 8.67 0.17
C TYR A 122 24.26 9.95 0.96
N CYS A 123 23.47 10.98 0.71
CA CYS A 123 23.51 12.18 1.51
C CYS A 123 22.11 12.59 1.96
N TYR A 124 22.02 13.31 3.07
CA TYR A 124 20.79 13.90 3.54
C TYR A 124 20.53 15.26 2.91
N ALA A 125 19.31 15.47 2.45
CA ALA A 125 18.82 16.79 2.11
C ALA A 125 18.67 17.63 3.40
N ASP A 126 19.26 18.81 3.40
CA ASP A 126 19.00 19.83 4.40
C ASP A 126 17.69 20.59 4.11
N LYS A 127 17.32 21.48 5.01
CA LYS A 127 16.09 22.29 4.90
C LYS A 127 16.05 23.11 3.59
N ASP A 128 17.18 23.65 3.16
CA ASP A 128 17.25 24.49 1.96
C ASP A 128 17.05 23.64 0.69
N LEU A 129 17.66 22.46 0.63
CA LEU A 129 17.47 21.54 -0.47
C LEU A 129 16.03 20.97 -0.51
N LEU A 130 15.43 20.71 0.66
CA LEU A 130 14.01 20.31 0.74
C LEU A 130 13.07 21.42 0.25
N ASN A 131 13.35 22.69 0.58
CA ASN A 131 12.57 23.81 0.06
C ASN A 131 12.74 23.96 -1.47
N LYS A 132 13.96 23.77 -2.01
CA LYS A 132 14.18 23.70 -3.46
C LYS A 132 13.40 22.55 -4.11
N ALA A 133 13.34 21.39 -3.46
CA ALA A 133 12.56 20.26 -3.93
C ALA A 133 11.06 20.57 -3.97
N ILE A 134 10.52 21.28 -2.96
CA ILE A 134 9.13 21.76 -2.95
C ILE A 134 8.88 22.69 -4.14
N VAL A 135 9.75 23.69 -4.35
CA VAL A 135 9.60 24.64 -5.47
C VAL A 135 9.64 23.92 -6.82
N SER A 136 10.59 22.99 -7.00
CA SER A 136 10.72 22.20 -8.22
C SER A 136 9.46 21.35 -8.49
N ALA A 137 8.96 20.66 -7.46
CA ALA A 137 7.75 19.86 -7.55
C ALA A 137 6.54 20.72 -7.94
N LEU A 138 6.35 21.86 -7.28
CA LEU A 138 5.24 22.78 -7.58
C LEU A 138 5.31 23.34 -9.00
N GLY A 139 6.52 23.59 -9.52
CA GLY A 139 6.74 24.00 -10.91
C GLY A 139 6.22 22.98 -11.93
N ALA A 140 6.37 21.70 -11.67
CA ALA A 140 5.90 20.62 -12.55
C ALA A 140 4.41 20.29 -12.39
N ARG A 141 3.77 20.69 -11.27
CA ARG A 141 2.44 20.24 -10.86
C ARG A 141 1.38 20.44 -11.94
N LYS A 142 1.29 21.64 -12.50
CA LYS A 142 0.22 21.99 -13.44
C LYS A 142 0.30 21.17 -14.73
N GLU A 143 1.48 21.03 -15.28
CA GLU A 143 1.70 20.24 -16.51
C GLU A 143 1.36 18.77 -16.28
N TRP A 144 1.82 18.19 -15.17
CA TRP A 144 1.57 16.80 -14.84
C TRP A 144 0.09 16.52 -14.53
N ASP A 145 -0.60 17.39 -13.79
CA ASP A 145 -2.02 17.27 -13.46
C ASP A 145 -2.92 17.35 -14.72
N LEU A 146 -2.56 18.22 -15.67
CA LEU A 146 -3.28 18.35 -16.93
C LEU A 146 -2.98 17.25 -17.95
N ARG A 147 -1.96 16.43 -17.72
CA ARG A 147 -1.67 15.29 -18.60
C ARG A 147 -2.79 14.25 -18.49
N PRO A 148 -3.31 13.73 -19.63
CA PRO A 148 -4.38 12.73 -19.62
C PRO A 148 -4.08 11.57 -18.66
N ILE A 149 -5.08 11.07 -17.95
CA ILE A 149 -4.92 9.95 -17.02
C ILE A 149 -4.38 8.70 -17.72
N GLN A 150 -4.76 8.53 -19.01
CA GLN A 150 -4.29 7.42 -19.85
C GLN A 150 -2.77 7.45 -20.02
N ASP A 151 -2.22 8.64 -20.30
CA ASP A 151 -0.77 8.82 -20.49
C ASP A 151 -0.01 8.64 -19.17
N ARG A 152 -0.61 9.06 -18.05
CA ARG A 152 -0.04 8.81 -16.72
C ARG A 152 -0.08 7.32 -16.38
N ALA A 153 -1.20 6.64 -16.63
CA ALA A 153 -1.36 5.20 -16.42
C ALA A 153 -0.36 4.38 -17.24
N GLU A 154 -0.10 4.78 -18.50
CA GLU A 154 0.86 4.13 -19.39
C GLU A 154 2.28 4.10 -18.78
N VAL A 155 2.71 5.19 -18.12
CA VAL A 155 3.99 5.24 -17.41
C VAL A 155 4.06 4.14 -16.34
N PHE A 156 3.00 3.93 -15.57
CA PHE A 156 2.98 2.94 -14.51
C PHE A 156 2.86 1.50 -15.03
N PHE A 157 2.11 1.27 -16.11
CA PHE A 157 2.13 -0.04 -16.79
C PHE A 157 3.53 -0.38 -17.29
N LYS A 158 4.19 0.58 -17.94
CA LYS A 158 5.57 0.40 -18.42
C LYS A 158 6.57 0.19 -17.27
N ALA A 159 6.42 0.94 -16.16
CA ALA A 159 7.24 0.73 -14.97
C ALA A 159 7.08 -0.69 -14.39
N ALA A 160 5.85 -1.21 -14.36
CA ALA A 160 5.59 -2.59 -13.96
C ALA A 160 6.27 -3.61 -14.88
N ASP A 161 6.23 -3.38 -16.18
CA ASP A 161 6.85 -4.28 -17.17
C ASP A 161 8.38 -4.26 -17.10
N ILE A 162 8.99 -3.09 -16.89
CA ILE A 162 10.44 -2.96 -16.66
C ILE A 162 10.85 -3.67 -15.38
N LEU A 163 10.09 -3.44 -14.30
CA LEU A 163 10.32 -4.03 -12.98
C LEU A 163 10.22 -5.56 -12.99
N SER A 164 9.13 -6.09 -13.53
CA SER A 164 8.86 -7.53 -13.53
C SER A 164 9.61 -8.29 -14.63
N GLY A 165 10.21 -7.56 -15.56
CA GLY A 165 10.99 -8.09 -16.68
C GLY A 165 12.50 -7.85 -16.51
N PRO A 166 13.10 -6.92 -17.28
CA PRO A 166 14.56 -6.79 -17.38
C PRO A 166 15.24 -6.36 -16.06
N ARG A 167 14.55 -5.64 -15.20
CA ARG A 167 15.11 -5.16 -13.92
C ARG A 167 14.76 -6.06 -12.72
N ARG A 168 14.07 -7.21 -12.92
CA ARG A 168 13.61 -8.08 -11.83
C ARG A 168 14.75 -8.59 -10.95
N ALA A 169 15.76 -9.21 -11.53
CA ALA A 169 16.89 -9.77 -10.79
C ALA A 169 17.66 -8.69 -10.01
N GLU A 170 17.83 -7.52 -10.60
CA GLU A 170 18.49 -6.39 -9.95
C GLU A 170 17.74 -5.91 -8.72
N ILE A 171 16.43 -5.67 -8.83
CA ILE A 171 15.65 -5.15 -7.70
C ILE A 171 15.55 -6.17 -6.56
N LEU A 172 15.47 -7.47 -6.89
CA LEU A 172 15.53 -8.54 -5.90
C LEU A 172 16.87 -8.53 -5.17
N ALA A 173 17.99 -8.53 -5.92
CA ALA A 173 19.32 -8.55 -5.34
C ALA A 173 19.55 -7.33 -4.42
N LYS A 174 19.15 -6.13 -4.85
CA LYS A 174 19.24 -4.90 -4.04
C LYS A 174 18.39 -4.97 -2.76
N THR A 175 17.19 -5.55 -2.85
CA THR A 175 16.31 -5.77 -1.69
C THR A 175 16.89 -6.82 -0.74
N MET A 176 17.42 -7.92 -1.27
CA MET A 176 18.07 -8.95 -0.45
C MET A 176 19.27 -8.40 0.31
N VAL A 177 20.18 -7.75 -0.38
CA VAL A 177 21.44 -7.26 0.21
C VAL A 177 21.22 -6.06 1.13
N GLY A 178 20.34 -5.13 0.73
CA GLY A 178 20.08 -3.88 1.46
C GLY A 178 19.16 -4.03 2.68
N GLN A 179 18.20 -4.97 2.61
CA GLN A 179 17.16 -5.13 3.63
C GLN A 179 17.16 -6.50 4.30
N ALA A 180 18.10 -7.38 3.96
CA ALA A 180 18.20 -8.77 4.47
C ALA A 180 16.97 -9.63 4.17
N LYS A 181 16.33 -9.43 3.01
CA LYS A 181 15.23 -10.29 2.56
C LYS A 181 15.77 -11.57 1.91
N THR A 182 15.05 -12.68 2.11
CA THR A 182 15.32 -13.92 1.38
C THR A 182 14.76 -13.85 -0.03
N VAL A 183 15.14 -14.79 -0.88
CA VAL A 183 14.71 -14.85 -2.28
C VAL A 183 13.20 -14.67 -2.42
N ILE A 184 12.42 -15.49 -1.71
CA ILE A 184 10.96 -15.46 -1.81
C ILE A 184 10.36 -14.17 -1.22
N GLN A 185 10.95 -13.62 -0.15
CA GLN A 185 10.47 -12.38 0.45
C GLN A 185 10.78 -11.16 -0.42
N ALA A 186 11.92 -11.15 -1.12
CA ALA A 186 12.25 -10.12 -2.10
C ALA A 186 11.39 -10.25 -3.36
N GLU A 187 11.14 -11.48 -3.83
CA GLU A 187 10.29 -11.75 -5.00
C GLU A 187 8.86 -11.29 -4.79
N ILE A 188 8.25 -11.66 -3.64
CA ILE A 188 6.89 -11.23 -3.30
C ILE A 188 6.81 -9.71 -3.20
N ASP A 189 7.72 -9.09 -2.44
CA ASP A 189 7.72 -7.65 -2.17
C ASP A 189 8.15 -6.84 -3.39
N ALA A 190 9.44 -6.95 -3.76
CA ALA A 190 10.06 -5.98 -4.65
C ALA A 190 9.69 -6.15 -6.12
N ALA A 191 9.28 -7.36 -6.53
CA ALA A 191 8.86 -7.62 -7.90
C ALA A 191 7.34 -7.76 -8.02
N ALA A 192 6.73 -8.79 -7.41
CA ALA A 192 5.33 -9.10 -7.66
C ALA A 192 4.38 -8.03 -7.09
N GLU A 193 4.51 -7.69 -5.81
CA GLU A 193 3.63 -6.72 -5.16
C GLU A 193 3.78 -5.32 -5.74
N LEU A 194 5.00 -4.87 -6.05
CA LEU A 194 5.21 -3.54 -6.63
C LEU A 194 4.69 -3.45 -8.07
N ALA A 195 4.90 -4.50 -8.90
CA ALA A 195 4.31 -4.55 -10.23
C ALA A 195 2.79 -4.53 -10.18
N ASP A 196 2.21 -5.26 -9.23
CA ASP A 196 0.77 -5.28 -9.00
C ASP A 196 0.25 -3.90 -8.55
N PHE A 197 0.91 -3.22 -7.62
CA PHE A 197 0.52 -1.85 -7.26
C PHE A 197 0.51 -0.93 -8.47
N PHE A 198 1.53 -0.96 -9.31
CA PHE A 198 1.59 -0.11 -10.49
C PHE A 198 0.49 -0.44 -11.50
N ARG A 199 0.26 -1.72 -11.79
CA ARG A 199 -0.77 -2.14 -12.75
C ARG A 199 -2.19 -1.93 -12.24
N PHE A 200 -2.49 -2.33 -11.01
CA PHE A 200 -3.84 -2.22 -10.46
C PHE A 200 -4.22 -0.77 -10.16
N ASN A 201 -3.31 0.05 -9.62
CA ASN A 201 -3.59 1.48 -9.44
C ASN A 201 -3.86 2.16 -10.79
N ALA A 202 -3.06 1.87 -11.83
CA ALA A 202 -3.29 2.40 -13.18
C ALA A 202 -4.66 1.97 -13.74
N LYS A 203 -5.04 0.69 -13.58
CA LYS A 203 -6.36 0.19 -13.91
C LYS A 203 -7.47 0.95 -13.18
N TYR A 204 -7.36 1.08 -11.86
CA TYR A 204 -8.35 1.77 -11.03
C TYR A 204 -8.45 3.26 -11.37
N ALA A 205 -7.34 3.90 -11.74
CA ALA A 205 -7.35 5.30 -12.17
C ALA A 205 -8.14 5.50 -13.46
N LEU A 206 -7.99 4.57 -14.42
CA LEU A 206 -8.76 4.56 -15.67
C LEU A 206 -10.25 4.30 -15.43
N GLU A 207 -10.58 3.36 -14.54
CA GLU A 207 -11.95 3.05 -14.15
C GLU A 207 -12.63 4.22 -13.43
N LEU A 208 -11.88 4.91 -12.54
CA LEU A 208 -12.39 6.08 -11.84
C LEU A 208 -12.77 7.22 -12.80
N GLU A 209 -12.02 7.43 -13.87
CA GLU A 209 -12.36 8.44 -14.88
C GLU A 209 -13.71 8.16 -15.57
N GLU A 210 -14.13 6.88 -15.62
CA GLU A 210 -15.41 6.48 -16.21
C GLU A 210 -16.59 6.67 -15.24
N GLU A 211 -16.33 6.88 -13.95
CA GLU A 211 -17.35 7.15 -12.94
C GLU A 211 -17.86 8.60 -13.05
N GLN A 212 -18.96 8.79 -13.80
CA GLN A 212 -19.52 10.10 -14.10
C GLN A 212 -20.93 10.26 -13.50
N PRO A 213 -21.31 11.50 -13.10
CA PRO A 213 -22.62 11.76 -12.53
C PRO A 213 -23.73 11.67 -13.58
N ILE A 214 -24.96 11.53 -13.10
CA ILE A 214 -26.14 11.52 -13.97
C ILE A 214 -26.32 12.88 -14.65
N SER A 215 -26.50 12.86 -15.97
CA SER A 215 -26.88 14.01 -16.78
C SER A 215 -28.35 13.96 -17.10
N ALA A 216 -29.03 15.10 -16.94
CA ALA A 216 -30.44 15.28 -17.32
C ALA A 216 -30.60 16.55 -18.20
N PRO A 217 -31.39 16.48 -19.27
CA PRO A 217 -31.67 17.68 -20.09
C PRO A 217 -32.18 18.83 -19.22
N PRO A 218 -31.78 20.07 -19.49
CA PRO A 218 -30.94 20.51 -20.61
C PRO A 218 -29.43 20.55 -20.32
N SER A 219 -28.93 19.81 -19.30
CA SER A 219 -27.54 19.91 -18.87
C SER A 219 -26.79 18.59 -19.04
N THR A 220 -25.48 18.70 -19.26
CA THR A 220 -24.51 17.63 -19.11
C THR A 220 -23.71 17.84 -17.82
N ASN A 221 -23.55 16.79 -17.00
CA ASN A 221 -22.77 16.82 -15.78
C ASN A 221 -21.55 15.92 -15.94
N SER A 222 -20.41 16.36 -15.40
CA SER A 222 -19.19 15.58 -15.39
C SER A 222 -18.37 15.79 -14.11
N LEU A 223 -17.48 14.84 -13.80
CA LEU A 223 -16.44 14.95 -12.80
C LEU A 223 -15.07 14.99 -13.48
N VAL A 224 -14.22 15.90 -13.04
CA VAL A 224 -12.81 15.95 -13.40
C VAL A 224 -12.00 15.58 -12.17
N TYR A 225 -11.27 14.46 -12.22
CA TYR A 225 -10.43 14.00 -11.11
C TYR A 225 -9.06 14.67 -11.20
N ARG A 226 -8.90 15.80 -10.51
CA ARG A 226 -7.68 16.60 -10.45
C ARG A 226 -6.77 16.09 -9.35
N GLY A 227 -5.46 16.30 -9.48
CA GLY A 227 -4.51 16.19 -8.37
C GLY A 227 -4.80 17.23 -7.28
N LEU A 228 -4.23 17.03 -6.10
CA LEU A 228 -4.35 17.94 -4.97
C LEU A 228 -3.62 19.26 -5.27
N GLU A 229 -4.08 20.37 -4.70
CA GLU A 229 -3.45 21.68 -4.88
C GLU A 229 -2.26 21.84 -3.93
N GLY A 230 -1.09 21.35 -4.36
CA GLY A 230 0.14 21.37 -3.59
C GLY A 230 1.02 20.15 -3.90
N PHE A 231 1.77 19.68 -2.92
CA PHE A 231 2.57 18.46 -3.03
C PHE A 231 2.18 17.42 -1.97
N VAL A 232 2.48 16.16 -2.26
CA VAL A 232 2.32 15.04 -1.32
C VAL A 232 3.69 14.65 -0.76
N ALA A 233 3.82 14.54 0.56
CA ALA A 233 4.99 13.99 1.22
C ALA A 233 4.82 12.47 1.38
N ALA A 234 5.62 11.68 0.67
CA ALA A 234 5.66 10.23 0.78
C ALA A 234 6.81 9.81 1.70
N ILE A 235 6.49 9.16 2.81
CA ILE A 235 7.47 8.72 3.82
C ILE A 235 7.38 7.21 3.93
N SER A 236 8.41 6.51 3.45
CA SER A 236 8.38 5.06 3.31
C SER A 236 9.17 4.32 4.38
N PRO A 237 8.72 3.09 4.74
CA PRO A 237 9.40 2.22 5.70
C PRO A 237 10.58 1.49 5.06
N PHE A 238 11.30 0.72 5.88
CA PHE A 238 12.41 -0.10 5.39
C PHE A 238 12.00 -1.50 4.93
N ASN A 239 10.88 -2.01 5.44
CA ASN A 239 10.57 -3.44 5.37
C ASN A 239 9.94 -3.91 4.05
N PHE A 240 9.43 -2.99 3.23
CA PHE A 240 8.85 -3.32 1.92
C PHE A 240 9.25 -2.30 0.85
N THR A 241 9.96 -2.76 -0.16
CA THR A 241 10.30 -1.99 -1.37
C THR A 241 9.03 -1.58 -2.12
N ALA A 242 8.04 -2.48 -2.20
CA ALA A 242 6.74 -2.21 -2.82
C ALA A 242 6.00 -1.06 -2.15
N ILE A 243 5.98 -1.01 -0.82
CA ILE A 243 5.33 0.09 -0.08
C ILE A 243 6.00 1.41 -0.43
N GLY A 244 7.34 1.46 -0.46
CA GLY A 244 8.08 2.67 -0.83
C GLY A 244 7.68 3.19 -2.22
N GLY A 245 7.66 2.30 -3.21
CA GLY A 245 7.25 2.63 -4.58
C GLY A 245 5.79 3.05 -4.70
N ASN A 246 4.89 2.40 -3.96
CA ASN A 246 3.46 2.73 -3.96
C ASN A 246 3.15 4.05 -3.25
N LEU A 247 3.81 4.36 -2.13
CA LEU A 247 3.58 5.62 -1.39
C LEU A 247 3.91 6.85 -2.24
N ALA A 248 4.93 6.76 -3.09
CA ALA A 248 5.27 7.82 -4.04
C ALA A 248 4.46 7.71 -5.35
N GLY A 249 4.27 6.48 -5.86
CA GLY A 249 3.67 6.21 -7.16
C GLY A 249 2.18 6.46 -7.23
N ALA A 250 1.40 6.06 -6.23
CA ALA A 250 -0.05 6.21 -6.26
C ALA A 250 -0.50 7.69 -6.31
N PRO A 251 0.03 8.60 -5.48
CA PRO A 251 -0.25 10.03 -5.65
C PRO A 251 0.22 10.58 -7.01
N ALA A 252 1.41 10.19 -7.48
CA ALA A 252 1.95 10.66 -8.75
C ALA A 252 1.05 10.24 -9.93
N LEU A 253 0.56 9.01 -9.95
CA LEU A 253 -0.40 8.52 -10.95
C LEU A 253 -1.65 9.42 -11.02
N MET A 254 -2.16 9.87 -9.87
CA MET A 254 -3.36 10.69 -9.78
C MET A 254 -3.12 12.19 -10.05
N GLY A 255 -1.96 12.54 -10.62
CA GLY A 255 -1.65 13.92 -11.05
C GLY A 255 -0.97 14.77 -9.99
N ASN A 256 -0.54 14.18 -8.86
CA ASN A 256 0.19 14.91 -7.83
C ASN A 256 1.69 14.94 -8.10
N VAL A 257 2.35 15.92 -7.50
CA VAL A 257 3.81 15.94 -7.35
C VAL A 257 4.18 15.52 -5.94
N VAL A 258 5.30 14.83 -5.81
CA VAL A 258 5.65 14.08 -4.60
C VAL A 258 7.07 14.39 -4.14
N LEU A 259 7.24 14.63 -2.84
CA LEU A 259 8.54 14.52 -2.18
C LEU A 259 8.62 13.15 -1.52
N TRP A 260 9.50 12.29 -2.02
CA TRP A 260 9.70 10.95 -1.50
C TRP A 260 10.91 10.88 -0.59
N LYS A 261 10.65 10.67 0.71
CA LYS A 261 11.67 10.35 1.71
C LYS A 261 11.71 8.84 1.92
N PRO A 262 12.66 8.12 1.33
CA PRO A 262 12.85 6.69 1.60
C PRO A 262 13.41 6.46 3.01
N SER A 263 13.31 5.23 3.50
CA SER A 263 14.04 4.81 4.69
C SER A 263 15.53 4.68 4.41
N ASP A 264 16.37 5.08 5.35
CA ASP A 264 17.83 4.98 5.27
C ASP A 264 18.32 3.54 5.05
N SER A 265 17.58 2.57 5.61
CA SER A 265 17.88 1.14 5.50
C SER A 265 17.30 0.47 4.23
N ALA A 266 16.66 1.24 3.35
CA ALA A 266 16.09 0.76 2.09
C ALA A 266 16.43 1.65 0.89
N LEU A 267 17.50 2.45 0.99
CA LEU A 267 17.89 3.38 -0.09
C LEU A 267 18.29 2.67 -1.35
N LEU A 268 19.03 1.56 -1.24
CA LEU A 268 19.52 0.81 -2.39
C LEU A 268 18.39 0.34 -3.30
N SER A 269 17.33 -0.24 -2.74
CA SER A 269 16.16 -0.69 -3.49
C SER A 269 15.25 0.48 -3.91
N SER A 270 15.03 1.46 -3.03
CA SER A 270 14.17 2.62 -3.32
C SER A 270 14.70 3.46 -4.47
N TYR A 271 16.03 3.64 -4.55
CA TYR A 271 16.64 4.38 -5.66
C TYR A 271 16.49 3.63 -7.00
N ALA A 272 16.61 2.29 -6.98
CA ALA A 272 16.35 1.49 -8.17
C ALA A 272 14.88 1.61 -8.65
N VAL A 273 13.91 1.63 -7.73
CA VAL A 273 12.49 1.89 -8.07
C VAL A 273 12.32 3.28 -8.67
N TYR A 274 12.95 4.30 -8.09
CA TYR A 274 12.93 5.66 -8.64
C TYR A 274 13.48 5.71 -10.07
N GLN A 275 14.61 5.04 -10.32
CA GLN A 275 15.20 4.94 -11.66
C GLN A 275 14.27 4.23 -12.65
N ILE A 276 13.58 3.15 -12.24
CA ILE A 276 12.61 2.44 -13.07
C ILE A 276 11.44 3.35 -13.47
N LEU A 277 10.95 4.19 -12.56
CA LEU A 277 9.90 5.17 -12.87
C LEU A 277 10.36 6.19 -13.92
N LEU A 278 11.60 6.69 -13.80
CA LEU A 278 12.18 7.58 -14.82
C LEU A 278 12.35 6.89 -16.17
N GLU A 279 12.85 5.65 -16.19
CA GLU A 279 13.00 4.83 -17.39
C GLU A 279 11.66 4.55 -18.08
N ALA A 280 10.60 4.42 -17.30
CA ALA A 280 9.23 4.28 -17.78
C ALA A 280 8.64 5.57 -18.39
N GLY A 281 9.29 6.72 -18.18
CA GLY A 281 8.88 8.01 -18.73
C GLY A 281 8.20 8.95 -17.73
N LEU A 282 8.33 8.70 -16.41
CA LEU A 282 7.91 9.67 -15.39
C LEU A 282 8.79 10.92 -15.51
N PRO A 283 8.21 12.13 -15.63
CA PRO A 283 9.02 13.36 -15.64
C PRO A 283 9.81 13.53 -14.32
N PRO A 284 11.10 13.88 -14.38
CA PRO A 284 11.97 13.87 -13.19
C PRO A 284 11.52 14.80 -12.06
N SER A 285 10.77 15.86 -12.39
CA SER A 285 10.27 16.81 -11.40
C SER A 285 8.96 16.39 -10.71
N VAL A 286 8.34 15.28 -11.12
CA VAL A 286 7.08 14.79 -10.52
C VAL A 286 7.34 14.15 -9.17
N ILE A 287 8.41 13.34 -9.04
CA ILE A 287 8.84 12.77 -7.77
C ILE A 287 10.24 13.26 -7.47
N GLN A 288 10.40 13.98 -6.34
CA GLN A 288 11.68 14.37 -5.80
C GLN A 288 12.18 13.26 -4.87
N PHE A 289 13.35 12.69 -5.14
CA PHE A 289 13.96 11.65 -4.30
C PHE A 289 14.91 12.31 -3.29
N VAL A 290 14.45 12.42 -2.04
CA VAL A 290 15.12 13.24 -1.03
C VAL A 290 15.34 12.49 0.29
N PRO A 291 16.35 11.61 0.38
CA PRO A 291 16.81 11.11 1.67
C PRO A 291 17.05 12.27 2.63
N ALA A 292 16.52 12.19 3.83
CA ALA A 292 16.65 13.25 4.82
C ALA A 292 16.48 12.70 6.23
N GLU A 293 17.02 13.41 7.21
CA GLU A 293 16.73 13.14 8.62
C GLU A 293 15.23 13.33 8.87
N GLY A 294 14.60 12.40 9.64
CA GLY A 294 13.16 12.34 9.78
C GLY A 294 12.51 13.59 10.36
N THR A 295 13.17 14.23 11.33
CA THR A 295 12.69 15.48 11.96
C THR A 295 12.79 16.64 10.98
N THR A 296 13.94 16.80 10.33
CA THR A 296 14.17 17.86 9.33
C THR A 296 13.18 17.79 8.17
N PHE A 297 12.93 16.58 7.66
CA PHE A 297 11.92 16.38 6.61
C PHE A 297 10.51 16.71 7.12
N GLY A 298 10.10 16.12 8.25
CA GLY A 298 8.78 16.31 8.83
C GLY A 298 8.48 17.79 9.10
N ASP A 299 9.38 18.49 9.78
CA ASP A 299 9.22 19.92 10.13
C ASP A 299 9.15 20.80 8.86
N THR A 300 9.95 20.48 7.83
CA THR A 300 9.97 21.27 6.59
C THR A 300 8.68 21.09 5.80
N VAL A 301 8.23 19.84 5.59
CA VAL A 301 7.03 19.59 4.78
C VAL A 301 5.76 20.05 5.49
N THR A 302 5.64 19.85 6.81
CA THR A 302 4.47 20.29 7.58
C THR A 302 4.43 21.81 7.82
N GLY A 303 5.58 22.48 7.73
CA GLY A 303 5.66 23.95 7.78
C GLY A 303 5.34 24.66 6.47
N SER A 304 5.22 23.94 5.35
CA SER A 304 4.95 24.52 4.03
C SER A 304 3.45 24.73 3.80
N GLU A 305 3.05 25.94 3.38
CA GLU A 305 1.66 26.27 2.99
C GLU A 305 1.13 25.41 1.85
N HIS A 306 2.00 24.79 1.08
CA HIS A 306 1.69 23.97 -0.09
C HIS A 306 1.57 22.48 0.21
N LEU A 307 1.66 22.06 1.48
CA LEU A 307 1.41 20.65 1.82
C LEU A 307 -0.04 20.27 1.51
N ALA A 308 -0.24 19.33 0.60
CA ALA A 308 -1.57 18.85 0.23
C ALA A 308 -1.87 17.44 0.74
N GLY A 309 -0.85 16.68 1.14
CA GLY A 309 -1.04 15.38 1.75
C GLY A 309 0.23 14.76 2.29
N ILE A 310 0.04 13.81 3.21
CA ILE A 310 1.10 12.92 3.71
C ILE A 310 0.66 11.48 3.45
N ASN A 311 1.49 10.73 2.75
CA ASN A 311 1.34 9.31 2.54
C ASN A 311 2.45 8.58 3.30
N PHE A 312 2.10 7.95 4.41
CA PHE A 312 3.03 7.48 5.43
C PHE A 312 2.88 5.99 5.70
N THR A 313 4.01 5.30 5.80
CA THR A 313 4.06 3.99 6.47
C THR A 313 5.27 3.97 7.42
N GLY A 314 5.02 3.62 8.68
CA GLY A 314 6.05 3.60 9.71
C GLY A 314 5.50 3.50 11.13
N SER A 315 6.24 4.01 12.12
CA SER A 315 5.85 3.88 13.52
C SER A 315 4.69 4.80 13.92
N VAL A 316 3.83 4.32 14.81
CA VAL A 316 2.70 5.09 15.39
C VAL A 316 3.15 6.42 16.01
N PRO A 317 4.23 6.49 16.83
CA PRO A 317 4.69 7.76 17.39
C PRO A 317 5.04 8.79 16.32
N THR A 318 5.68 8.38 15.22
CA THR A 318 6.04 9.26 14.11
C THR A 318 4.78 9.79 13.41
N PHE A 319 3.80 8.94 13.13
CA PHE A 319 2.55 9.37 12.49
C PHE A 319 1.73 10.32 13.38
N LYS A 320 1.65 10.04 14.67
CA LYS A 320 1.03 10.95 15.65
C LYS A 320 1.72 12.33 15.69
N ARG A 321 3.06 12.36 15.62
CA ARG A 321 3.83 13.61 15.55
C ARG A 321 3.48 14.41 14.29
N LEU A 322 3.51 13.76 13.11
CA LEU A 322 3.14 14.41 11.85
C LEU A 322 1.70 14.95 11.88
N TRP A 323 0.77 14.18 12.43
CA TRP A 323 -0.63 14.60 12.58
C TRP A 323 -0.76 15.84 13.45
N LYS A 324 -0.07 15.88 14.60
CA LYS A 324 -0.01 17.05 15.47
C LYS A 324 0.56 18.26 14.74
N GLN A 325 1.70 18.12 14.06
CA GLN A 325 2.31 19.20 13.31
C GLN A 325 1.38 19.76 12.22
N VAL A 326 0.65 18.90 11.52
CA VAL A 326 -0.35 19.34 10.54
C VAL A 326 -1.47 20.10 11.24
N SER A 327 -1.98 19.65 12.39
CA SER A 327 -3.04 20.35 13.10
C SER A 327 -2.60 21.72 13.64
N GLU A 328 -1.36 21.86 14.04
CA GLU A 328 -0.76 23.13 14.52
C GLU A 328 -0.53 24.17 13.38
N ASN A 329 -0.49 23.71 12.14
CA ASN A 329 -0.25 24.56 10.97
C ASN A 329 -1.49 24.78 10.09
N LEU A 330 -2.71 24.39 10.53
CA LEU A 330 -3.92 24.43 9.70
C LEU A 330 -4.20 25.80 9.06
N ASP A 331 -3.95 26.89 9.80
CA ASP A 331 -4.18 28.25 9.31
C ASP A 331 -3.22 28.69 8.19
N ARG A 332 -2.15 27.95 7.96
CA ARG A 332 -1.16 28.25 6.91
C ARG A 332 -1.46 27.57 5.59
N TYR A 333 -2.17 26.43 5.60
CA TYR A 333 -2.34 25.63 4.41
C TYR A 333 -3.37 26.22 3.44
N ARG A 334 -3.07 26.13 2.16
CA ARG A 334 -4.01 26.49 1.08
C ARG A 334 -5.16 25.51 0.95
N THR A 335 -4.99 24.29 1.41
CA THR A 335 -5.98 23.22 1.39
C THR A 335 -5.88 22.40 2.68
N PHE A 336 -6.89 21.64 3.02
CA PHE A 336 -6.80 20.66 4.11
C PHE A 336 -5.94 19.47 3.67
N PRO A 337 -4.74 19.25 4.24
CA PRO A 337 -3.88 18.15 3.83
C PRO A 337 -4.54 16.79 4.10
N ARG A 338 -4.40 15.88 3.15
CA ARG A 338 -4.84 14.49 3.31
C ARG A 338 -3.79 13.70 4.07
N LEU A 339 -4.19 13.04 5.15
CA LEU A 339 -3.29 12.20 5.94
C LEU A 339 -3.72 10.75 5.77
N ALA A 340 -2.87 9.96 5.11
CA ALA A 340 -3.00 8.52 5.00
C ALA A 340 -1.80 7.88 5.69
N GLY A 341 -2.06 6.97 6.63
CA GLY A 341 -1.03 6.32 7.41
C GLY A 341 -1.32 4.85 7.64
N GLU A 342 -0.32 4.02 7.34
CA GLU A 342 -0.25 2.63 7.73
C GLU A 342 0.86 2.48 8.76
N CYS A 343 0.49 2.00 9.95
CA CYS A 343 1.39 1.92 11.08
C CYS A 343 1.58 0.47 11.55
N GLY A 344 1.99 0.30 12.80
CA GLY A 344 2.29 -1.00 13.36
C GLY A 344 1.09 -1.89 13.61
N GLY A 345 1.36 -3.09 14.10
CA GLY A 345 0.37 -4.08 14.48
C GLY A 345 0.85 -4.98 15.62
N LYS A 346 -0.09 -5.50 16.38
CA LYS A 346 0.15 -6.59 17.35
C LYS A 346 -0.79 -7.73 17.02
N ASN A 347 -0.51 -8.37 15.89
CA ASN A 347 -1.43 -9.27 15.22
C ASN A 347 -1.56 -10.61 15.96
N PHE A 348 -2.70 -11.25 15.80
CA PHE A 348 -3.06 -12.44 16.52
C PHE A 348 -3.39 -13.62 15.60
N HIS A 349 -3.11 -14.82 16.09
CA HIS A 349 -3.73 -16.07 15.65
C HIS A 349 -4.57 -16.62 16.79
N PHE A 350 -5.86 -16.75 16.57
CA PHE A 350 -6.78 -17.44 17.47
C PHE A 350 -7.04 -18.85 16.97
N VAL A 351 -6.80 -19.84 17.82
CA VAL A 351 -6.99 -21.26 17.51
C VAL A 351 -8.13 -21.81 18.34
N HIS A 352 -9.15 -22.32 17.68
CA HIS A 352 -10.26 -23.06 18.33
C HIS A 352 -9.96 -24.56 18.40
N ALA A 353 -10.62 -25.29 19.30
CA ALA A 353 -10.46 -26.74 19.47
C ALA A 353 -10.75 -27.56 18.19
N SER A 354 -11.55 -27.02 17.27
CA SER A 354 -11.82 -27.64 15.97
C SER A 354 -10.75 -27.40 14.91
N ALA A 355 -9.68 -26.67 15.21
CA ALA A 355 -8.66 -26.29 14.22
C ALA A 355 -7.84 -27.48 13.71
N ASP A 356 -7.38 -27.38 12.47
CA ASP A 356 -6.38 -28.30 11.91
C ASP A 356 -4.99 -27.93 12.41
N VAL A 357 -4.39 -28.80 13.24
CA VAL A 357 -3.12 -28.51 13.90
C VAL A 357 -1.96 -28.27 12.93
N PRO A 358 -1.76 -29.09 11.86
CA PRO A 358 -0.73 -28.81 10.87
C PRO A 358 -0.86 -27.42 10.22
N SER A 359 -2.07 -26.99 9.91
CA SER A 359 -2.35 -25.66 9.35
C SER A 359 -2.00 -24.55 10.34
N VAL A 360 -2.36 -24.71 11.62
CA VAL A 360 -1.99 -23.78 12.70
C VAL A 360 -0.47 -23.63 12.80
N VAL A 361 0.25 -24.75 12.85
CA VAL A 361 1.73 -24.74 12.99
C VAL A 361 2.39 -24.05 11.81
N SER A 362 2.09 -24.50 10.58
CA SER A 362 2.71 -23.98 9.37
C SER A 362 2.36 -22.50 9.13
N GLY A 363 1.09 -22.13 9.32
CA GLY A 363 0.62 -20.75 9.19
C GLY A 363 1.25 -19.84 10.22
N THR A 364 1.40 -20.30 11.47
CA THR A 364 2.00 -19.50 12.55
C THR A 364 3.51 -19.33 12.36
N VAL A 365 4.25 -20.40 12.02
CA VAL A 365 5.70 -20.30 11.74
C VAL A 365 5.99 -19.31 10.62
N ARG A 366 5.27 -19.40 9.51
CA ARG A 366 5.41 -18.44 8.43
C ARG A 366 5.04 -17.01 8.84
N SER A 367 3.89 -16.84 9.49
CA SER A 367 3.42 -15.52 9.87
C SER A 367 4.30 -14.83 10.91
N ALA A 368 4.86 -15.58 11.87
CA ALA A 368 5.68 -15.04 12.94
C ALA A 368 7.13 -14.78 12.52
N PHE A 369 7.70 -15.63 11.65
CA PHE A 369 9.15 -15.65 11.47
C PHE A 369 9.63 -15.30 10.05
N GLU A 370 8.76 -15.29 9.02
CA GLU A 370 9.15 -14.75 7.73
C GLU A 370 9.69 -13.33 7.89
N TYR A 371 10.81 -13.06 7.25
CA TYR A 371 11.53 -11.78 7.36
C TYR A 371 11.87 -11.38 8.81
N GLY A 372 12.11 -12.38 9.68
CA GLY A 372 12.41 -12.14 11.10
C GLY A 372 11.30 -11.40 11.86
N GLY A 373 10.02 -11.57 11.48
CA GLY A 373 8.90 -10.89 12.12
C GLY A 373 8.84 -9.37 11.89
N GLN A 374 9.62 -8.83 10.96
CA GLN A 374 9.68 -7.40 10.65
C GLN A 374 8.60 -6.97 9.65
N LYS A 375 7.40 -7.49 9.82
CA LYS A 375 6.20 -7.11 9.06
C LYS A 375 5.15 -6.56 10.02
N CYS A 376 4.53 -5.45 9.66
CA CYS A 376 3.40 -4.90 10.41
C CYS A 376 2.27 -5.93 10.59
N SER A 377 2.15 -6.89 9.65
CA SER A 377 1.18 -7.98 9.63
C SER A 377 1.65 -9.29 10.28
N ALA A 378 2.89 -9.39 10.77
CA ALA A 378 3.41 -10.62 11.36
C ALA A 378 2.60 -11.05 12.59
N CYS A 379 2.35 -12.36 12.73
CA CYS A 379 1.75 -12.90 13.94
C CYS A 379 2.73 -12.75 15.11
N SER A 380 2.33 -12.07 16.16
CA SER A 380 3.12 -11.93 17.37
C SER A 380 2.42 -12.45 18.62
N ARG A 381 1.11 -12.74 18.53
CA ARG A 381 0.29 -13.32 19.59
C ARG A 381 -0.41 -14.57 19.10
N LEU A 382 -0.20 -15.70 19.74
CA LEU A 382 -0.89 -16.97 19.47
C LEU A 382 -1.72 -17.37 20.68
N TYR A 383 -3.01 -17.58 20.48
CA TYR A 383 -3.96 -18.03 21.49
C TYR A 383 -4.39 -19.45 21.16
N VAL A 384 -4.05 -20.43 22.02
CA VAL A 384 -4.27 -21.87 21.76
C VAL A 384 -5.06 -22.48 22.93
N PRO A 385 -6.10 -23.32 22.67
CA PRO A 385 -6.79 -24.03 23.72
C PRO A 385 -5.87 -25.11 24.35
N ASP A 386 -6.01 -25.31 25.66
CA ASP A 386 -5.25 -26.29 26.43
C ASP A 386 -5.33 -27.71 25.85
N SER A 387 -6.47 -28.08 25.28
CA SER A 387 -6.67 -29.38 24.64
C SER A 387 -5.80 -29.62 23.39
N LEU A 388 -5.48 -28.56 22.62
CA LEU A 388 -4.62 -28.66 21.43
C LEU A 388 -3.16 -28.30 21.71
N TRP A 389 -2.88 -27.60 22.82
CA TRP A 389 -1.55 -27.06 23.09
C TRP A 389 -0.43 -28.09 23.02
N PRO A 390 -0.54 -29.31 23.61
CA PRO A 390 0.56 -30.31 23.53
C PRO A 390 0.95 -30.61 22.07
N ARG A 391 -0.01 -30.73 21.17
CA ARG A 391 0.21 -31.04 19.76
C ARG A 391 0.76 -29.83 18.99
N VAL A 392 0.19 -28.66 19.21
CA VAL A 392 0.65 -27.40 18.58
C VAL A 392 2.05 -27.08 19.05
N LYS A 393 2.33 -27.20 20.36
CA LYS A 393 3.68 -26.99 20.92
C LYS A 393 4.70 -27.91 20.29
N ALA A 394 4.42 -29.21 20.24
CA ALA A 394 5.32 -30.17 19.61
C ALA A 394 5.62 -29.83 18.16
N GLY A 395 4.58 -29.50 17.36
CA GLY A 395 4.76 -29.10 15.97
C GLY A 395 5.55 -27.79 15.81
N LEU A 396 5.26 -26.77 16.62
CA LEU A 396 6.01 -25.52 16.58
C LEU A 396 7.50 -25.71 16.91
N LEU A 397 7.82 -26.51 17.92
CA LEU A 397 9.19 -26.80 18.30
C LEU A 397 9.93 -27.65 17.26
N GLU A 398 9.24 -28.61 16.63
CA GLU A 398 9.79 -29.38 15.51
C GLU A 398 10.12 -28.51 14.30
N GLU A 399 9.19 -27.65 13.87
CA GLU A 399 9.43 -26.75 12.74
C GLU A 399 10.48 -25.67 13.06
N HIS A 400 10.51 -25.17 14.31
CA HIS A 400 11.51 -24.22 14.76
C HIS A 400 12.94 -24.73 14.58
N GLN A 401 13.20 -26.02 14.87
CA GLN A 401 14.53 -26.63 14.71
C GLN A 401 14.98 -26.68 13.23
N LYS A 402 14.07 -26.63 12.28
CA LYS A 402 14.36 -26.66 10.85
C LYS A 402 14.64 -25.27 10.27
N ILE A 403 14.35 -24.20 11.03
CA ILE A 403 14.54 -22.82 10.58
C ILE A 403 16.02 -22.51 10.46
N LYS A 404 16.46 -22.17 9.25
CA LYS A 404 17.80 -21.70 8.97
C LYS A 404 17.85 -20.18 8.95
N VAL A 405 18.69 -19.61 9.82
CA VAL A 405 18.99 -18.17 9.88
C VAL A 405 20.38 -17.95 9.32
N GLY A 406 20.58 -17.01 8.39
CA GLY A 406 21.88 -16.80 7.79
C GLY A 406 21.93 -15.73 6.69
N ASP A 407 22.98 -15.78 5.88
CA ASP A 407 23.18 -14.92 4.72
C ASP A 407 22.33 -15.41 3.53
N PRO A 408 21.30 -14.68 3.11
CA PRO A 408 20.42 -15.13 2.04
C PRO A 408 21.04 -14.98 0.63
N ALA A 409 22.13 -14.24 0.50
CA ALA A 409 22.85 -14.09 -0.76
C ALA A 409 23.81 -15.27 -1.02
N GLU A 410 24.34 -15.88 0.04
CA GLU A 410 25.23 -17.05 -0.05
C GLU A 410 24.42 -18.36 -0.05
N ASP A 411 23.28 -18.41 0.66
CA ASP A 411 22.46 -19.62 0.75
C ASP A 411 20.96 -19.35 0.62
N PHE A 412 20.42 -19.75 -0.52
CA PHE A 412 18.98 -19.65 -0.83
C PHE A 412 18.09 -20.58 0.01
N GLY A 413 18.68 -21.49 0.81
CA GLY A 413 17.97 -22.29 1.81
C GLY A 413 17.70 -21.55 3.14
N THR A 414 18.20 -20.32 3.29
CA THR A 414 17.93 -19.46 4.44
C THR A 414 16.46 -19.08 4.49
N PHE A 415 15.80 -19.30 5.64
CA PHE A 415 14.39 -18.96 5.82
C PHE A 415 14.19 -17.50 6.18
N PHE A 416 15.03 -16.93 7.04
CA PHE A 416 15.15 -15.50 7.25
C PHE A 416 16.59 -15.12 7.64
N SER A 417 16.91 -13.83 7.61
CA SER A 417 18.24 -13.31 7.83
C SER A 417 18.30 -12.40 9.07
N ALA A 418 19.21 -11.44 9.08
CA ALA A 418 19.37 -10.48 10.16
C ALA A 418 18.18 -9.50 10.25
N VAL A 419 17.98 -8.94 11.44
CA VAL A 419 17.10 -7.77 11.61
C VAL A 419 17.78 -6.52 11.06
N ILE A 420 17.01 -5.48 10.74
CA ILE A 420 17.42 -4.43 9.83
C ILE A 420 18.63 -3.60 10.28
N ASP A 421 18.76 -3.31 11.57
CA ASP A 421 19.82 -2.46 12.08
C ASP A 421 20.12 -2.72 13.58
N SER A 422 21.12 -2.05 14.10
CA SER A 422 21.52 -2.12 15.51
C SER A 422 20.41 -1.67 16.47
N LYS A 423 19.58 -0.70 16.08
CA LYS A 423 18.47 -0.21 16.92
C LYS A 423 17.39 -1.28 17.07
N ALA A 424 17.04 -1.95 15.96
CA ALA A 424 16.12 -3.09 15.98
C ALA A 424 16.69 -4.24 16.81
N PHE A 425 17.98 -4.56 16.62
CA PHE A 425 18.66 -5.61 17.39
C PHE A 425 18.61 -5.34 18.91
N VAL A 426 18.99 -4.14 19.36
CA VAL A 426 18.97 -3.76 20.78
C VAL A 426 17.55 -3.79 21.34
N ARG A 427 16.57 -3.26 20.61
CA ARG A 427 15.16 -3.26 21.02
C ARG A 427 14.64 -4.69 21.24
N ILE A 428 14.88 -5.58 20.28
CA ILE A 428 14.41 -6.96 20.37
C ILE A 428 15.14 -7.71 21.51
N LYS A 429 16.44 -7.50 21.65
CA LYS A 429 17.24 -8.06 22.76
C LYS A 429 16.70 -7.62 24.13
N THR A 430 16.17 -6.41 24.26
CA THR A 430 15.53 -5.94 25.49
C THR A 430 14.27 -6.74 25.81
N TRP A 431 13.46 -7.07 24.80
CA TRP A 431 12.28 -7.93 24.98
C TRP A 431 12.63 -9.38 25.31
N LEU A 432 13.71 -9.91 24.75
CA LEU A 432 14.20 -11.24 25.10
C LEU A 432 14.67 -11.29 26.56
N LYS A 433 15.35 -10.25 27.04
CA LYS A 433 15.71 -10.13 28.47
C LYS A 433 14.48 -10.01 29.37
N HIS A 434 13.43 -9.32 28.94
CA HIS A 434 12.16 -9.30 29.67
C HIS A 434 11.58 -10.72 29.75
N ALA A 435 11.60 -11.49 28.66
CA ALA A 435 11.12 -12.85 28.65
C ALA A 435 11.95 -13.79 29.57
N GLU A 436 13.26 -13.57 29.68
CA GLU A 436 14.14 -14.34 30.58
C GLU A 436 13.93 -14.01 32.06
N SER A 437 13.57 -12.77 32.39
CA SER A 437 13.49 -12.29 33.77
C SER A 437 12.09 -12.33 34.39
N SER A 438 11.03 -12.39 33.55
CA SER A 438 9.65 -12.38 34.03
C SER A 438 9.24 -13.77 34.56
N PRO A 439 8.65 -13.86 35.78
CA PRO A 439 8.15 -15.11 36.33
C PRO A 439 6.92 -15.66 35.59
N ASN A 440 6.27 -14.81 34.78
CA ASN A 440 5.09 -15.18 33.99
C ASN A 440 5.45 -15.72 32.62
N LEU A 441 6.70 -15.58 32.17
CA LEU A 441 7.14 -15.94 30.83
C LEU A 441 8.08 -17.16 30.87
N THR A 442 7.98 -17.97 29.83
CA THR A 442 8.88 -19.15 29.66
C THR A 442 9.33 -19.19 28.20
N ILE A 443 10.61 -19.03 27.94
CA ILE A 443 11.18 -19.22 26.60
C ILE A 443 11.17 -20.72 26.30
N LEU A 444 10.42 -21.12 25.28
CA LEU A 444 10.31 -22.50 24.83
C LEU A 444 11.41 -22.90 23.84
N ALA A 445 11.83 -21.93 23.00
CA ALA A 445 12.87 -22.13 22.00
C ALA A 445 13.46 -20.80 21.55
N GLY A 446 14.71 -20.81 21.11
CA GLY A 446 15.39 -19.69 20.46
C GLY A 446 15.79 -18.55 21.38
N GLY A 447 15.82 -17.32 20.82
CA GLY A 447 16.18 -16.09 21.54
C GLY A 447 17.68 -15.78 21.57
N GLY A 448 18.54 -16.58 20.96
CA GLY A 448 19.96 -16.29 20.81
C GLY A 448 20.19 -15.05 19.94
N CYS A 449 21.14 -14.20 20.34
CA CYS A 449 21.49 -12.96 19.65
C CYS A 449 22.98 -12.92 19.34
N ASP A 450 23.33 -12.59 18.08
CA ASP A 450 24.71 -12.42 17.63
C ASP A 450 24.80 -11.23 16.67
N ASP A 451 25.61 -10.22 17.02
CA ASP A 451 25.88 -9.03 16.22
C ASP A 451 27.35 -8.88 15.79
N ALA A 452 28.12 -9.97 15.82
CA ALA A 452 29.53 -9.93 15.45
C ALA A 452 29.76 -9.64 13.97
N VAL A 453 28.91 -10.15 13.08
CA VAL A 453 28.99 -9.98 11.62
C VAL A 453 27.78 -9.28 11.04
N GLY A 454 26.61 -9.61 11.55
CA GLY A 454 25.30 -9.06 11.18
C GLY A 454 24.36 -9.11 12.38
N TYR A 455 23.22 -8.47 12.29
CA TYR A 455 22.25 -8.35 13.39
C TYR A 455 21.35 -9.58 13.48
N PHE A 456 21.92 -10.74 13.82
CA PHE A 456 21.20 -12.02 13.85
C PHE A 456 20.49 -12.25 15.19
N ILE A 457 19.22 -12.62 15.12
CA ILE A 457 18.41 -13.03 16.26
C ILE A 457 17.73 -14.35 15.91
N GLN A 458 17.93 -15.37 16.73
CA GLN A 458 17.25 -16.65 16.55
C GLN A 458 15.74 -16.49 16.83
N PRO A 459 14.85 -17.12 16.04
CA PRO A 459 13.41 -17.05 16.27
C PRO A 459 13.10 -17.52 17.69
N CYS A 460 12.26 -16.77 18.41
CA CYS A 460 11.95 -17.02 19.80
C CYS A 460 10.47 -17.33 19.99
N ILE A 461 10.17 -18.42 20.71
CA ILE A 461 8.81 -18.78 21.12
C ILE A 461 8.73 -18.64 22.63
N VAL A 462 7.83 -17.77 23.11
CA VAL A 462 7.62 -17.46 24.53
C VAL A 462 6.21 -17.84 24.94
N GLU A 463 6.06 -18.72 25.92
CA GLU A 463 4.77 -19.03 26.56
C GLU A 463 4.53 -18.06 27.72
N THR A 464 3.37 -17.43 27.76
CA THR A 464 2.96 -16.54 28.84
C THR A 464 1.83 -17.13 29.67
N LYS A 465 1.90 -16.95 31.00
CA LYS A 465 0.82 -17.24 31.95
C LYS A 465 -0.13 -16.05 32.12
N ASP A 466 0.35 -14.83 31.79
CA ASP A 466 -0.41 -13.59 31.86
C ASP A 466 -0.72 -13.09 30.43
N PRO A 467 -1.99 -13.13 30.00
CA PRO A 467 -2.37 -12.65 28.68
C PRO A 467 -2.27 -11.12 28.52
N LYS A 468 -1.97 -10.39 29.59
CA LYS A 468 -1.76 -8.93 29.63
C LYS A 468 -0.32 -8.54 29.93
N ASP A 469 0.62 -9.50 29.89
CA ASP A 469 2.03 -9.14 29.95
C ASP A 469 2.37 -8.17 28.80
N PRO A 470 3.22 -7.16 29.00
CA PRO A 470 3.64 -6.21 27.95
C PRO A 470 4.10 -6.88 26.65
N ILE A 471 4.64 -8.10 26.71
CA ILE A 471 5.01 -8.88 25.51
C ILE A 471 3.81 -9.21 24.62
N MET A 472 2.58 -9.20 25.15
CA MET A 472 1.32 -9.43 24.43
C MET A 472 0.71 -8.13 23.90
N GLU A 473 1.10 -6.96 24.39
CA GLU A 473 0.51 -5.67 24.07
C GLU A 473 1.35 -4.86 23.09
N GLU A 474 2.68 -4.84 23.29
CA GLU A 474 3.60 -3.97 22.57
C GLU A 474 4.12 -4.59 21.27
N GLU A 475 4.28 -3.75 20.24
CA GLU A 475 4.87 -4.17 18.97
C GLU A 475 6.39 -4.33 19.08
N ILE A 476 6.88 -5.57 19.04
CA ILE A 476 8.31 -5.89 19.10
C ILE A 476 9.00 -5.66 17.75
N PHE A 477 8.31 -5.98 16.67
CA PHE A 477 8.81 -5.92 15.29
C PHE A 477 10.09 -6.74 15.09
N GLY A 478 10.03 -8.00 15.52
CA GLY A 478 11.14 -8.94 15.53
C GLY A 478 10.67 -10.39 15.60
N PRO A 479 11.59 -11.38 15.54
CA PRO A 479 11.24 -12.79 15.49
C PRO A 479 10.85 -13.36 16.87
N VAL A 480 9.82 -12.79 17.49
CA VAL A 480 9.31 -13.19 18.81
C VAL A 480 7.83 -13.50 18.73
N LEU A 481 7.47 -14.74 18.96
CA LEU A 481 6.09 -15.23 19.04
C LEU A 481 5.72 -15.45 20.50
N SER A 482 4.70 -14.75 20.98
CA SER A 482 4.15 -14.93 22.33
C SER A 482 2.91 -15.81 22.28
N VAL A 483 2.85 -16.83 23.15
CA VAL A 483 1.78 -17.82 23.17
C VAL A 483 1.04 -17.76 24.50
N TYR A 484 -0.27 -17.64 24.45
CA TYR A 484 -1.15 -17.78 25.60
C TYR A 484 -2.02 -19.03 25.45
N VAL A 485 -1.92 -19.93 26.44
CA VAL A 485 -2.71 -21.16 26.50
C VAL A 485 -3.95 -20.90 27.33
N TYR A 486 -5.13 -21.10 26.74
CA TYR A 486 -6.38 -20.80 27.39
C TYR A 486 -7.23 -22.07 27.63
N PRO A 487 -8.07 -22.12 28.69
CA PRO A 487 -9.02 -23.22 28.87
C PRO A 487 -10.03 -23.28 27.72
N GLU A 488 -10.14 -24.42 27.05
CA GLU A 488 -10.96 -24.59 25.83
C GLU A 488 -12.38 -24.03 25.97
N LYS A 489 -13.01 -24.23 27.12
CA LYS A 489 -14.38 -23.78 27.40
C LYS A 489 -14.53 -22.24 27.45
N GLN A 490 -13.43 -21.50 27.55
CA GLN A 490 -13.42 -20.03 27.69
C GLN A 490 -13.15 -19.31 26.36
N TYR A 491 -13.29 -19.97 25.22
CA TYR A 491 -12.91 -19.40 23.93
C TYR A 491 -13.62 -18.05 23.64
N LYS A 492 -14.85 -17.85 24.11
CA LYS A 492 -15.58 -16.58 23.95
C LYS A 492 -14.94 -15.43 24.73
N ASP A 493 -14.53 -15.70 25.95
CA ASP A 493 -13.81 -14.72 26.78
C ASP A 493 -12.46 -14.34 26.15
N ILE A 494 -11.82 -15.32 25.47
CA ILE A 494 -10.58 -15.09 24.73
C ILE A 494 -10.79 -14.20 23.51
N LEU A 495 -11.90 -14.31 22.79
CA LEU A 495 -12.22 -13.38 21.70
C LEU A 495 -12.34 -11.94 22.19
N HIS A 496 -12.99 -11.71 23.34
CA HIS A 496 -13.05 -10.40 23.97
C HIS A 496 -11.68 -9.90 24.47
N LEU A 497 -10.88 -10.81 25.03
CA LEU A 497 -9.51 -10.51 25.44
C LEU A 497 -8.66 -10.07 24.24
N ILE A 498 -8.69 -10.80 23.12
CA ILE A 498 -7.96 -10.46 21.89
C ILE A 498 -8.31 -9.07 21.39
N ASP A 499 -9.60 -8.72 21.38
CA ASP A 499 -10.10 -7.41 20.93
C ASP A 499 -9.59 -6.26 21.82
N SER A 500 -9.37 -6.50 23.12
CA SER A 500 -9.03 -5.48 24.11
C SER A 500 -7.56 -5.42 24.53
N THR A 501 -6.75 -6.45 24.22
CA THR A 501 -5.36 -6.56 24.71
C THR A 501 -4.45 -5.48 24.13
N SER A 502 -4.67 -5.06 22.88
CA SER A 502 -3.74 -4.18 22.16
C SER A 502 -4.48 -3.00 21.53
N PRO A 503 -3.85 -1.82 21.43
CA PRO A 503 -4.43 -0.66 20.76
C PRO A 503 -4.43 -0.78 19.23
N TYR A 504 -3.84 -1.84 18.68
CA TYR A 504 -3.74 -2.07 17.24
C TYR A 504 -4.96 -2.81 16.67
N GLY A 505 -5.18 -2.69 15.38
CA GLY A 505 -6.25 -3.37 14.67
C GLY A 505 -5.87 -3.62 13.19
N LEU A 506 -4.68 -4.21 12.93
CA LEU A 506 -4.17 -4.39 11.58
C LEU A 506 -4.57 -5.73 10.97
N THR A 507 -4.02 -6.84 11.46
CA THR A 507 -4.34 -8.17 10.94
C THR A 507 -4.62 -9.17 12.05
N GLY A 508 -5.36 -10.23 11.70
CA GLY A 508 -5.63 -11.34 12.59
C GLY A 508 -6.10 -12.57 11.82
N ALA A 509 -5.91 -13.74 12.42
CA ALA A 509 -6.37 -15.01 11.85
C ALA A 509 -7.14 -15.84 12.86
N VAL A 510 -8.13 -16.56 12.37
CA VAL A 510 -8.93 -17.53 13.11
C VAL A 510 -8.74 -18.92 12.47
N PHE A 511 -8.29 -19.87 13.26
CA PHE A 511 -8.16 -21.27 12.87
C PHE A 511 -9.27 -22.08 13.53
N ALA A 512 -10.24 -22.50 12.76
CA ALA A 512 -11.37 -23.31 13.20
C ALA A 512 -12.01 -24.05 12.01
N GLN A 513 -12.61 -25.20 12.26
CA GLN A 513 -13.46 -25.90 11.29
C GLN A 513 -14.95 -25.71 11.63
N ASP A 514 -15.28 -25.37 12.88
CA ASP A 514 -16.64 -25.06 13.30
C ASP A 514 -17.09 -23.71 12.73
N LYS A 515 -18.06 -23.75 11.84
CA LYS A 515 -18.59 -22.55 11.17
C LYS A 515 -19.24 -21.57 12.14
N ALA A 516 -19.91 -22.06 13.18
CA ALA A 516 -20.56 -21.20 14.17
C ALA A 516 -19.52 -20.37 14.95
N VAL A 517 -18.37 -20.98 15.27
CA VAL A 517 -17.23 -20.30 15.91
C VAL A 517 -16.61 -19.29 14.96
N ILE A 518 -16.43 -19.63 13.68
CA ILE A 518 -15.92 -18.69 12.66
C ILE A 518 -16.83 -17.46 12.56
N ASP A 519 -18.14 -17.68 12.45
CA ASP A 519 -19.13 -16.59 12.34
C ASP A 519 -19.16 -15.72 13.60
N GLU A 520 -19.05 -16.32 14.80
CA GLU A 520 -18.98 -15.59 16.08
C GLU A 520 -17.69 -14.79 16.19
N ALA A 521 -16.52 -15.41 15.92
CA ALA A 521 -15.23 -14.75 15.96
C ALA A 521 -15.16 -13.58 14.96
N THR A 522 -15.68 -13.75 13.75
CA THR A 522 -15.74 -12.69 12.73
C THR A 522 -16.54 -11.47 13.22
N LYS A 523 -17.64 -11.71 13.95
CA LYS A 523 -18.46 -10.63 14.51
C LYS A 523 -17.77 -9.93 15.68
N LEU A 524 -17.22 -10.69 16.63
CA LEU A 524 -16.61 -10.14 17.83
C LEU A 524 -15.28 -9.41 17.53
N LEU A 525 -14.49 -9.94 16.61
CA LEU A 525 -13.17 -9.40 16.26
C LEU A 525 -13.19 -8.40 15.07
N ARG A 526 -14.37 -7.96 14.63
CA ARG A 526 -14.53 -7.08 13.45
C ARG A 526 -13.69 -5.79 13.50
N ASN A 527 -13.38 -5.29 14.70
CA ASN A 527 -12.58 -4.09 14.91
C ASN A 527 -11.12 -4.41 15.30
N ALA A 528 -10.81 -5.67 15.61
CA ALA A 528 -9.48 -6.11 16.01
C ALA A 528 -8.51 -6.30 14.82
N ALA A 529 -9.04 -6.38 13.60
CA ALA A 529 -8.26 -6.57 12.39
C ALA A 529 -8.93 -5.92 11.17
N GLY A 530 -8.18 -5.12 10.44
CA GLY A 530 -8.60 -4.59 9.14
C GLY A 530 -8.46 -5.64 8.02
N ASN A 531 -7.48 -6.55 8.13
CA ASN A 531 -7.36 -7.74 7.30
C ASN A 531 -7.56 -8.97 8.18
N PHE A 532 -8.65 -9.70 7.93
CA PHE A 532 -9.09 -10.83 8.73
C PHE A 532 -9.01 -12.12 7.92
N TYR A 533 -8.32 -13.13 8.44
CA TYR A 533 -8.03 -14.38 7.75
C TYR A 533 -8.70 -15.56 8.45
N ILE A 534 -9.20 -16.52 7.68
CA ILE A 534 -9.82 -17.74 8.19
C ILE A 534 -9.01 -18.91 7.66
N ASN A 535 -8.47 -19.72 8.57
CA ASN A 535 -7.64 -20.90 8.28
C ASN A 535 -6.44 -20.58 7.37
N ASP A 536 -5.90 -19.36 7.50
CA ASP A 536 -4.67 -18.93 6.82
C ASP A 536 -3.83 -18.06 7.76
N LYS A 537 -2.57 -17.85 7.40
CA LYS A 537 -1.66 -16.94 8.12
C LYS A 537 -2.13 -15.49 8.04
N SER A 538 -1.86 -14.67 9.05
CA SER A 538 -2.28 -13.27 9.12
C SER A 538 -1.45 -12.30 8.26
N THR A 539 -0.54 -12.79 7.42
CA THR A 539 0.34 -11.99 6.56
C THR A 539 0.31 -12.48 5.12
N GLY A 540 0.81 -11.68 4.19
CA GLY A 540 0.87 -12.03 2.76
C GLY A 540 -0.38 -11.61 1.98
N ALA A 541 -0.93 -10.44 2.29
CA ALA A 541 -1.98 -9.83 1.48
C ALA A 541 -1.49 -9.62 0.03
N VAL A 542 -2.37 -9.90 -0.93
CA VAL A 542 -2.11 -9.74 -2.36
C VAL A 542 -2.90 -8.55 -2.87
N VAL A 543 -2.26 -7.65 -3.61
CA VAL A 543 -2.90 -6.46 -4.21
C VAL A 543 -4.15 -6.85 -5.00
N ALA A 544 -5.22 -6.12 -4.84
CA ALA A 544 -6.55 -6.34 -5.40
C ALA A 544 -7.31 -7.57 -4.86
N GLN A 545 -6.65 -8.49 -4.14
CA GLN A 545 -7.32 -9.64 -3.51
C GLN A 545 -7.64 -9.37 -2.03
N GLN A 546 -6.68 -8.87 -1.26
CA GLN A 546 -6.86 -8.44 0.13
C GLN A 546 -6.32 -7.02 0.30
N PRO A 547 -7.08 -5.96 -0.05
CA PRO A 547 -6.66 -4.59 0.19
C PRO A 547 -6.21 -4.40 1.64
N PHE A 548 -4.99 -3.90 1.80
CA PHE A 548 -4.31 -3.92 3.08
C PHE A 548 -4.66 -2.70 3.94
N GLY A 549 -4.69 -2.87 5.25
CA GLY A 549 -4.82 -1.76 6.18
C GLY A 549 -5.62 -2.12 7.42
N GLY A 550 -5.45 -1.31 8.46
CA GLY A 550 -6.11 -1.48 9.73
C GLY A 550 -6.58 -0.18 10.36
N SER A 551 -7.41 -0.32 11.37
CA SER A 551 -7.96 0.78 12.17
C SER A 551 -7.24 0.91 13.52
N ARG A 552 -7.78 1.71 14.43
CA ARG A 552 -7.19 2.02 15.75
C ARG A 552 -5.79 2.64 15.58
N ALA A 553 -4.82 2.22 16.37
CA ALA A 553 -3.44 2.69 16.26
C ALA A 553 -2.70 2.17 15.01
N SER A 554 -3.28 1.23 14.29
CA SER A 554 -2.66 0.68 13.08
C SER A 554 -2.77 1.56 11.84
N GLY A 555 -3.59 2.63 11.87
CA GLY A 555 -3.60 3.59 10.78
C GLY A 555 -4.98 4.09 10.38
N THR A 556 -5.06 4.70 9.21
CA THR A 556 -6.24 5.36 8.67
C THR A 556 -7.11 4.45 7.80
N ASN A 557 -6.66 3.22 7.58
CA ASN A 557 -7.39 2.17 6.86
C ASN A 557 -7.81 2.56 5.42
N ASP A 558 -6.95 3.26 4.70
CA ASP A 558 -7.24 3.73 3.33
C ASP A 558 -7.16 2.61 2.27
N LYS A 559 -6.84 1.40 2.66
CA LYS A 559 -6.86 0.18 1.81
C LYS A 559 -6.02 0.27 0.53
N PRO A 560 -4.68 0.53 0.61
CA PRO A 560 -3.81 0.34 -0.55
C PRO A 560 -4.03 -1.03 -1.19
N GLY A 561 -3.98 -1.06 -2.53
CA GLY A 561 -4.36 -2.23 -3.32
C GLY A 561 -5.85 -2.29 -3.67
N SER A 562 -6.61 -1.21 -3.45
CA SER A 562 -8.01 -1.06 -3.88
C SER A 562 -8.25 0.23 -4.65
N ALA A 563 -9.39 0.27 -5.38
CA ALA A 563 -9.83 1.47 -6.09
C ALA A 563 -10.07 2.67 -5.15
N HIS A 564 -10.47 2.43 -3.90
CA HIS A 564 -10.72 3.50 -2.93
C HIS A 564 -9.45 4.27 -2.53
N TYR A 565 -8.29 3.59 -2.53
CA TYR A 565 -7.03 4.21 -2.14
C TYR A 565 -6.61 5.34 -3.08
N ILE A 566 -6.74 5.16 -4.38
CA ILE A 566 -6.33 6.17 -5.35
C ILE A 566 -7.21 7.42 -5.31
N LEU A 567 -8.50 7.27 -4.95
CA LEU A 567 -9.43 8.38 -4.77
C LEU A 567 -8.96 9.34 -3.68
N ARG A 568 -8.24 8.86 -2.66
CA ARG A 568 -7.63 9.68 -1.60
C ARG A 568 -6.74 10.78 -2.16
N TRP A 569 -6.10 10.53 -3.30
CA TRP A 569 -5.12 11.42 -3.92
C TRP A 569 -5.71 12.30 -5.02
N THR A 570 -7.02 12.52 -5.01
CA THR A 570 -7.73 13.38 -5.97
C THR A 570 -8.53 14.48 -5.29
N SER A 571 -8.75 15.57 -6.03
CA SER A 571 -9.68 16.65 -5.69
C SER A 571 -10.72 16.80 -6.81
N PRO A 572 -11.82 16.02 -6.81
CA PRO A 572 -12.79 16.03 -7.88
C PRO A 572 -13.46 17.40 -8.05
N GLN A 573 -13.63 17.83 -9.31
CA GLN A 573 -14.39 19.02 -9.67
C GLN A 573 -15.65 18.59 -10.43
N ALA A 574 -16.81 18.92 -9.89
CA ALA A 574 -18.06 18.73 -10.60
C ALA A 574 -18.27 19.90 -11.59
N VAL A 575 -18.59 19.55 -12.84
CA VAL A 575 -18.89 20.50 -13.91
C VAL A 575 -20.30 20.27 -14.39
N LYS A 576 -21.09 21.35 -14.46
CA LYS A 576 -22.41 21.34 -15.08
C LYS A 576 -22.40 22.25 -16.31
N GLU A 577 -22.57 21.67 -17.48
CA GLU A 577 -22.75 22.43 -18.74
C GLU A 577 -24.21 22.48 -19.09
N THR A 578 -24.79 23.67 -19.11
CA THR A 578 -26.21 23.89 -19.45
C THR A 578 -26.35 24.35 -20.91
N HIS A 579 -27.11 23.58 -21.70
CA HIS A 579 -27.28 23.82 -23.13
C HIS A 579 -28.46 24.77 -23.46
N GLU A 580 -29.33 24.97 -22.49
CA GLU A 580 -30.44 25.96 -22.55
C GLU A 580 -30.23 26.91 -21.36
N PRO A 581 -29.57 28.08 -21.58
CA PRO A 581 -29.32 29.05 -20.53
C PRO A 581 -30.59 29.57 -19.88
N LEU A 582 -30.55 29.83 -18.59
CA LEU A 582 -31.65 30.43 -17.85
C LEU A 582 -31.90 31.85 -18.36
N GLY A 583 -33.07 32.06 -18.96
CA GLY A 583 -33.47 33.35 -19.54
C GLY A 583 -34.23 34.26 -18.58
N ASP A 584 -34.82 33.73 -17.52
CA ASP A 584 -35.54 34.48 -16.48
C ASP A 584 -35.14 33.95 -15.10
N TRP A 585 -34.89 34.86 -14.15
CA TRP A 585 -34.58 34.53 -12.77
C TRP A 585 -35.81 34.15 -11.92
N LYS A 586 -37.03 34.55 -12.42
CA LYS A 586 -38.29 34.26 -11.70
C LYS A 586 -38.67 32.81 -11.84
N TYR A 587 -39.18 32.27 -10.75
CA TYR A 587 -39.76 30.94 -10.75
C TYR A 587 -41.22 30.97 -11.22
N PRO A 588 -41.78 29.89 -11.77
CA PRO A 588 -43.17 29.83 -12.23
C PRO A 588 -44.20 30.27 -11.20
N TYR A 589 -43.98 30.02 -9.92
CA TYR A 589 -44.88 30.43 -8.84
C TYR A 589 -44.83 31.93 -8.50
N MET A 590 -43.88 32.67 -9.08
CA MET A 590 -43.69 34.10 -8.85
C MET A 590 -44.38 34.95 -9.93
N GLN A 591 -45.06 34.30 -10.88
CA GLN A 591 -45.79 34.97 -11.98
C GLN A 591 -47.21 35.35 -11.58
#